data_2b14b3b7aefefa5ba4bec5d6ca45cc86
#
_entry.id   2b14b3b7aefefa5ba4bec5d6ca45cc86
#
_cell.length_a   1.000
_cell.length_b   1.000
_cell.length_c   1.000
_cell.angle_alpha   90.00
_cell.angle_beta   90.00
_cell.angle_gamma   90.00
#
_symmetry.space_group_name_H-M   'P 1'
#
loop_
_entity.id
_entity.type
_entity.pdbx_description
1 polymer ?
#
loop_
_entity_poly.entity_id
_entity_poly.type
_entity_poly.pdbx_seq_one_letter_code
_entity_poly.pdbx_strand_id
1 'polypeptide(L)'
;TRNPDLIITVDNGISSIEGVAAAKSAGIKTLITDHHLPGATAPDADAIVNPNQHGCNFPSKSIAGVGVIFYVMLALRAKLRETNWFVENRLAEPKLADLLDLLALGTVADVVALDRNNRILVSEGLRRIRGGRTRPGITSLLEIAGRSSARLTASDLGFSVGPRLNAAGRLDDMSTGIECLLTDHEGTAYKLALQLDGMNKDRKQIEGDMREQAFKFLQEFSLEESDLPAALCIYDERWHQGVVGILASRVKEKFNRPVIAFADANDSGNEIKGSARSIKGFHIRDALDAVASSNPGMISKFGGHAMAAGLSLEKDKLQDFTQAFQKQAALLLNEELLQAQILSDGEIEQSEFSMETAAALIKAGPWGQEFPEPVFDGKFKVIQQRRVGENHLKLVLAPELASQQTIDAIAFNIDKQDWPAPEMTDIEIAYRLDINEFRGNQTLQLMVEHIIAWQ
;
A
#
# COMPACT_ATOMS: atom_id res chain seq x y z
N THR A 1 6.21 -35.52 -6.88
CA THR A 1 6.83 -34.75 -7.95
C THR A 1 5.96 -34.85 -9.20
N ARG A 2 5.40 -33.75 -9.64
CA ARG A 2 4.64 -33.63 -10.88
C ARG A 2 5.66 -33.31 -11.97
N ASN A 3 5.63 -33.95 -13.12
CA ASN A 3 6.45 -33.60 -14.27
C ASN A 3 5.60 -32.73 -15.22
N PRO A 4 5.57 -31.40 -15.05
CA PRO A 4 4.80 -30.52 -15.93
C PRO A 4 5.54 -30.34 -17.25
N ASP A 5 4.80 -30.10 -18.34
CA ASP A 5 5.38 -29.72 -19.64
C ASP A 5 5.75 -28.22 -19.69
N LEU A 6 5.07 -27.41 -18.88
CA LEU A 6 5.21 -25.95 -18.84
C LEU A 6 5.02 -25.44 -17.41
N ILE A 7 5.90 -24.55 -16.98
CA ILE A 7 5.74 -23.73 -15.77
C ILE A 7 5.40 -22.31 -16.22
N ILE A 8 4.30 -21.77 -15.68
CA ILE A 8 3.92 -20.36 -15.86
C ILE A 8 4.05 -19.68 -14.51
N THR A 9 4.88 -18.64 -14.43
CA THR A 9 4.93 -17.79 -13.24
C THR A 9 4.01 -16.59 -13.42
N VAL A 10 3.39 -16.14 -12.31
CA VAL A 10 2.55 -14.95 -12.29
C VAL A 10 3.03 -14.07 -11.16
N ASP A 11 3.33 -12.81 -11.45
CA ASP A 11 3.79 -11.81 -10.50
C ASP A 11 5.16 -12.12 -9.86
N ASN A 12 5.94 -12.95 -10.52
CA ASN A 12 7.32 -13.27 -10.15
C ASN A 12 8.07 -13.94 -11.32
N GLY A 13 9.35 -14.23 -11.09
CA GLY A 13 10.16 -15.03 -12.01
C GLY A 13 11.24 -14.26 -12.74
N ILE A 14 11.14 -12.94 -12.89
CA ILE A 14 12.13 -12.13 -13.63
C ILE A 14 13.54 -12.21 -13.02
N SER A 15 13.66 -12.55 -11.75
CA SER A 15 14.93 -12.74 -11.05
C SER A 15 15.26 -14.21 -10.75
N SER A 16 14.44 -15.17 -11.22
CA SER A 16 14.56 -16.60 -10.91
C SER A 16 15.52 -17.33 -11.86
N ILE A 17 16.75 -16.86 -12.00
CA ILE A 17 17.74 -17.40 -12.95
C ILE A 17 18.00 -18.88 -12.71
N GLU A 18 18.29 -19.26 -11.45
CA GLU A 18 18.58 -20.65 -11.08
C GLU A 18 17.36 -21.57 -11.23
N GLY A 19 16.17 -21.10 -10.86
CA GLY A 19 14.93 -21.87 -10.99
C GLY A 19 14.58 -22.16 -12.44
N VAL A 20 14.74 -21.18 -13.34
CA VAL A 20 14.54 -21.35 -14.78
C VAL A 20 15.58 -22.27 -15.38
N ALA A 21 16.86 -22.15 -14.98
CA ALA A 21 17.92 -23.06 -15.42
C ALA A 21 17.65 -24.51 -15.00
N ALA A 22 17.17 -24.73 -13.77
CA ALA A 22 16.78 -26.06 -13.29
C ALA A 22 15.59 -26.63 -14.08
N ALA A 23 14.56 -25.84 -14.36
CA ALA A 23 13.42 -26.25 -15.18
C ALA A 23 13.87 -26.65 -16.59
N LYS A 24 14.69 -25.81 -17.22
CA LYS A 24 15.25 -26.08 -18.55
C LYS A 24 16.10 -27.35 -18.58
N SER A 25 16.92 -27.59 -17.56
CA SER A 25 17.71 -28.81 -17.41
C SER A 25 16.83 -30.06 -17.25
N ALA A 26 15.64 -29.93 -16.71
CA ALA A 26 14.63 -30.97 -16.60
C ALA A 26 13.74 -31.12 -17.87
N GLY A 27 14.00 -30.34 -18.93
CA GLY A 27 13.21 -30.34 -20.15
C GLY A 27 11.85 -29.68 -20.06
N ILE A 28 11.63 -28.87 -19.00
CA ILE A 28 10.38 -28.18 -18.73
C ILE A 28 10.43 -26.77 -19.32
N LYS A 29 9.44 -26.40 -20.12
CA LYS A 29 9.31 -25.04 -20.65
C LYS A 29 8.91 -24.05 -19.57
N THR A 30 9.32 -22.79 -19.72
CA THR A 30 9.00 -21.73 -18.76
C THR A 30 8.44 -20.49 -19.46
N LEU A 31 7.30 -20.01 -18.96
CA LEU A 31 6.72 -18.71 -19.30
C LEU A 31 6.73 -17.84 -18.04
N ILE A 32 7.45 -16.75 -18.08
CA ILE A 32 7.46 -15.76 -17.00
C ILE A 32 6.46 -14.64 -17.33
N THR A 33 5.51 -14.38 -16.43
CA THR A 33 4.69 -13.17 -16.46
C THR A 33 4.94 -12.41 -15.17
N ASP A 34 5.52 -11.22 -15.29
CA ASP A 34 6.00 -10.44 -14.15
C ASP A 34 5.93 -8.94 -14.44
N HIS A 35 6.06 -8.11 -13.44
CA HIS A 35 6.13 -6.65 -13.57
C HIS A 35 7.28 -6.03 -12.77
N HIS A 36 8.00 -6.83 -11.99
CA HIS A 36 9.15 -6.36 -11.23
C HIS A 36 10.29 -5.94 -12.16
N LEU A 37 11.16 -5.07 -11.65
CA LEU A 37 12.35 -4.63 -12.38
C LEU A 37 13.31 -5.81 -12.59
N PRO A 38 13.79 -6.03 -13.82
CA PRO A 38 14.77 -7.08 -14.08
C PRO A 38 16.10 -6.75 -13.42
N GLY A 39 16.86 -7.79 -13.06
CA GLY A 39 18.26 -7.65 -12.68
C GLY A 39 19.15 -7.34 -13.89
N ALA A 40 20.48 -7.35 -13.69
CA ALA A 40 21.46 -7.14 -14.74
C ALA A 40 21.35 -8.18 -15.87
N THR A 41 20.91 -9.40 -15.54
CA THR A 41 20.67 -10.49 -16.49
C THR A 41 19.26 -11.03 -16.30
N ALA A 42 18.57 -11.31 -17.41
CA ALA A 42 17.28 -11.98 -17.38
C ALA A 42 17.45 -13.51 -17.35
N PRO A 43 16.50 -14.28 -16.76
CA PRO A 43 16.51 -15.74 -16.84
C PRO A 43 16.31 -16.22 -18.29
N ASP A 44 16.92 -17.35 -18.64
CA ASP A 44 16.84 -17.98 -19.97
C ASP A 44 15.54 -18.81 -20.10
N ALA A 45 14.40 -18.13 -19.96
CA ALA A 45 13.06 -18.70 -20.09
C ALA A 45 12.63 -18.78 -21.56
N ASP A 46 11.70 -19.72 -21.91
CA ASP A 46 11.16 -19.85 -23.27
C ASP A 46 10.41 -18.57 -23.69
N ALA A 47 9.74 -17.89 -22.75
CA ALA A 47 9.15 -16.59 -22.98
C ALA A 47 9.09 -15.77 -21.68
N ILE A 48 9.25 -14.44 -21.81
CA ILE A 48 9.10 -13.48 -20.72
C ILE A 48 8.16 -12.37 -21.16
N VAL A 49 7.08 -12.18 -20.42
CA VAL A 49 6.16 -11.06 -20.58
C VAL A 49 6.27 -10.17 -19.34
N ASN A 50 7.02 -9.10 -19.46
CA ASN A 50 7.23 -8.12 -18.40
C ASN A 50 7.40 -6.73 -19.05
N PRO A 51 6.56 -5.73 -18.68
CA PRO A 51 6.63 -4.38 -19.25
C PRO A 51 7.93 -3.65 -18.93
N ASN A 52 8.63 -4.07 -17.87
CA ASN A 52 9.87 -3.44 -17.39
C ASN A 52 11.14 -4.07 -17.99
N GLN A 53 11.01 -5.02 -18.93
CA GLN A 53 12.17 -5.51 -19.69
C GLN A 53 12.81 -4.40 -20.50
N HIS A 54 14.13 -4.49 -20.67
CA HIS A 54 14.86 -3.57 -21.52
C HIS A 54 14.29 -3.59 -22.95
N GLY A 55 14.05 -2.42 -23.52
CA GLY A 55 13.48 -2.27 -24.87
C GLY A 55 11.99 -2.54 -25.00
N CYS A 56 11.27 -2.87 -23.94
CA CYS A 56 9.82 -3.01 -23.99
C CYS A 56 9.11 -1.65 -24.15
N ASN A 57 8.24 -1.54 -25.15
CA ASN A 57 7.50 -0.32 -25.46
C ASN A 57 6.07 -0.29 -24.88
N PHE A 58 5.71 -1.23 -24.00
CA PHE A 58 4.41 -1.21 -23.35
C PHE A 58 4.27 0.06 -22.49
N PRO A 59 3.22 0.86 -22.68
CA PRO A 59 3.16 2.22 -22.10
C PRO A 59 2.92 2.23 -20.58
N SER A 60 2.27 1.20 -20.03
CA SER A 60 1.98 1.10 -18.60
C SER A 60 3.10 0.30 -17.91
N LYS A 61 4.11 1.01 -17.41
CA LYS A 61 5.22 0.39 -16.68
C LYS A 61 4.84 -0.02 -15.27
N SER A 62 3.78 0.59 -14.74
CA SER A 62 3.26 0.34 -13.38
C SER A 62 2.14 -0.69 -13.35
N ILE A 63 1.91 -1.44 -14.43
CA ILE A 63 0.87 -2.47 -14.41
C ILE A 63 1.23 -3.57 -13.40
N ALA A 64 0.26 -3.98 -12.56
CA ALA A 64 0.45 -5.07 -11.60
C ALA A 64 0.59 -6.44 -12.28
N GLY A 65 1.17 -7.44 -11.61
CA GLY A 65 1.33 -8.79 -12.14
C GLY A 65 0.02 -9.41 -12.61
N VAL A 66 -1.09 -9.18 -11.88
CA VAL A 66 -2.44 -9.60 -12.30
C VAL A 66 -2.88 -8.95 -13.61
N GLY A 67 -2.44 -7.73 -13.89
CA GLY A 67 -2.69 -7.04 -15.15
C GLY A 67 -1.87 -7.62 -16.29
N VAL A 68 -0.62 -7.98 -16.06
CA VAL A 68 0.24 -8.63 -17.06
C VAL A 68 -0.39 -9.93 -17.54
N ILE A 69 -0.77 -10.83 -16.61
CA ILE A 69 -1.41 -12.10 -16.99
C ILE A 69 -2.77 -11.88 -17.67
N PHE A 70 -3.52 -10.84 -17.29
CA PHE A 70 -4.77 -10.48 -17.95
C PHE A 70 -4.56 -10.13 -19.43
N TYR A 71 -3.52 -9.35 -19.76
CA TYR A 71 -3.16 -9.05 -21.16
C TYR A 71 -2.69 -10.29 -21.93
N VAL A 72 -1.96 -11.19 -21.28
CA VAL A 72 -1.59 -12.50 -21.89
C VAL A 72 -2.85 -13.30 -22.21
N MET A 73 -3.82 -13.38 -21.30
CA MET A 73 -5.10 -14.07 -21.55
C MET A 73 -5.90 -13.42 -22.68
N LEU A 74 -5.90 -12.08 -22.79
CA LEU A 74 -6.54 -11.37 -23.91
C LEU A 74 -5.90 -11.76 -25.25
N ALA A 75 -4.57 -11.76 -25.33
CA ALA A 75 -3.82 -12.14 -26.52
C ALA A 75 -4.03 -13.63 -26.88
N LEU A 76 -3.99 -14.52 -25.89
CA LEU A 76 -4.24 -15.95 -26.07
C LEU A 76 -5.66 -16.19 -26.60
N ARG A 77 -6.68 -15.57 -26.00
CA ARG A 77 -8.06 -15.67 -26.46
C ARG A 77 -8.20 -15.19 -27.91
N ALA A 78 -7.58 -14.05 -28.25
CA ALA A 78 -7.60 -13.54 -29.62
C ALA A 78 -6.99 -14.55 -30.60
N LYS A 79 -5.84 -15.13 -30.23
CA LYS A 79 -5.17 -16.15 -31.07
C LYS A 79 -6.00 -17.41 -31.24
N LEU A 80 -6.59 -17.93 -30.18
CA LEU A 80 -7.47 -19.11 -30.23
C LEU A 80 -8.73 -18.85 -31.06
N ARG A 81 -9.25 -17.62 -31.06
CA ARG A 81 -10.37 -17.21 -31.94
C ARG A 81 -9.95 -17.18 -33.41
N GLU A 82 -8.79 -16.62 -33.74
CA GLU A 82 -8.25 -16.58 -35.09
C GLU A 82 -8.07 -17.99 -35.69
N THR A 83 -7.69 -18.98 -34.87
CA THR A 83 -7.48 -20.38 -35.27
C THR A 83 -8.77 -21.21 -35.18
N ASN A 84 -9.94 -20.64 -34.93
CA ASN A 84 -11.21 -21.33 -34.69
C ASN A 84 -11.18 -22.41 -33.60
N TRP A 85 -10.19 -22.35 -32.70
CA TRP A 85 -9.95 -23.39 -31.67
C TRP A 85 -11.19 -23.63 -30.79
N PHE A 86 -11.92 -22.59 -30.39
CA PHE A 86 -13.13 -22.73 -29.58
C PHE A 86 -14.23 -23.52 -30.30
N VAL A 87 -14.40 -23.28 -31.59
CA VAL A 87 -15.40 -23.96 -32.41
C VAL A 87 -15.04 -25.42 -32.60
N GLU A 88 -13.79 -25.71 -32.94
CA GLU A 88 -13.28 -27.07 -33.15
C GLU A 88 -13.35 -27.92 -31.88
N ASN A 89 -13.08 -27.32 -30.73
CA ASN A 89 -13.14 -28.01 -29.44
C ASN A 89 -14.53 -27.92 -28.76
N ARG A 90 -15.53 -27.30 -29.39
CA ARG A 90 -16.89 -27.12 -28.86
C ARG A 90 -16.92 -26.46 -27.47
N LEU A 91 -16.03 -25.52 -27.23
CA LEU A 91 -15.91 -24.77 -26.01
C LEU A 91 -16.44 -23.36 -26.18
N ALA A 92 -17.14 -22.85 -25.15
CA ALA A 92 -17.54 -21.44 -25.13
C ALA A 92 -16.31 -20.55 -24.92
N GLU A 93 -16.25 -19.45 -25.71
CA GLU A 93 -15.20 -18.47 -25.53
C GLU A 93 -15.34 -17.78 -24.14
N PRO A 94 -14.26 -17.72 -23.33
CA PRO A 94 -14.33 -17.13 -22.00
C PRO A 94 -14.54 -15.60 -22.05
N LYS A 95 -15.41 -15.12 -21.19
CA LYS A 95 -15.68 -13.69 -21.01
C LYS A 95 -14.65 -13.08 -20.05
N LEU A 96 -13.45 -12.72 -20.53
CA LEU A 96 -12.37 -12.19 -19.69
C LEU A 96 -12.76 -10.94 -18.89
N ALA A 97 -13.79 -10.20 -19.34
CA ALA A 97 -14.34 -9.11 -18.55
C ALA A 97 -14.85 -9.55 -17.17
N ASP A 98 -15.19 -10.84 -17.00
CA ASP A 98 -15.65 -11.37 -15.72
C ASP A 98 -14.52 -11.50 -14.69
N LEU A 99 -13.27 -11.28 -15.09
CA LEU A 99 -12.09 -11.26 -14.22
C LEU A 99 -11.69 -9.83 -13.78
N LEU A 100 -12.40 -8.79 -14.26
CA LEU A 100 -12.01 -7.39 -13.97
C LEU A 100 -12.21 -7.01 -12.49
N ASP A 101 -13.03 -7.71 -11.75
CA ASP A 101 -13.18 -7.56 -10.31
C ASP A 101 -11.91 -8.00 -9.57
N LEU A 102 -11.36 -9.17 -9.91
CA LEU A 102 -10.08 -9.66 -9.37
C LEU A 102 -8.92 -8.78 -9.82
N LEU A 103 -8.95 -8.32 -11.06
CA LEU A 103 -7.91 -7.44 -11.60
C LEU A 103 -7.89 -6.10 -10.86
N ALA A 104 -9.06 -5.50 -10.59
CA ALA A 104 -9.13 -4.28 -9.80
C ALA A 104 -8.60 -4.50 -8.38
N LEU A 105 -9.03 -5.60 -7.74
CA LEU A 105 -8.56 -5.96 -6.40
C LEU A 105 -7.05 -6.14 -6.35
N GLY A 106 -6.48 -6.94 -7.26
CA GLY A 106 -5.04 -7.21 -7.31
C GLY A 106 -4.22 -5.95 -7.63
N THR A 107 -4.66 -5.13 -8.59
CA THR A 107 -3.99 -3.87 -8.94
C THR A 107 -3.90 -2.91 -7.75
N VAL A 108 -5.01 -2.77 -7.00
CA VAL A 108 -5.06 -1.88 -5.83
C VAL A 108 -4.27 -2.47 -4.66
N ALA A 109 -4.37 -3.79 -4.43
CA ALA A 109 -3.68 -4.47 -3.32
C ALA A 109 -2.16 -4.49 -3.49
N ASP A 110 -1.67 -4.48 -4.72
CA ASP A 110 -0.26 -4.41 -5.08
C ASP A 110 0.34 -3.01 -4.92
N VAL A 111 -0.51 -1.99 -4.72
CA VAL A 111 -0.10 -0.60 -4.48
C VAL A 111 0.73 -0.01 -5.65
N VAL A 112 0.48 -0.46 -6.87
CA VAL A 112 1.11 0.10 -8.06
C VAL A 112 0.54 1.48 -8.41
N ALA A 113 1.34 2.30 -9.10
CA ALA A 113 0.87 3.60 -9.57
C ALA A 113 -0.37 3.47 -10.46
N LEU A 114 -1.39 4.30 -10.18
CA LEU A 114 -2.63 4.34 -10.94
C LEU A 114 -2.44 5.21 -12.19
N ASP A 115 -1.59 4.77 -13.11
CA ASP A 115 -1.47 5.37 -14.42
C ASP A 115 -2.79 5.25 -15.22
N ARG A 116 -2.84 5.82 -16.41
CA ARG A 116 -4.06 5.80 -17.23
C ARG A 116 -4.60 4.39 -17.47
N ASN A 117 -3.72 3.41 -17.73
CA ASN A 117 -4.12 2.03 -17.99
C ASN A 117 -4.72 1.37 -16.74
N ASN A 118 -4.02 1.47 -15.61
CA ASN A 118 -4.47 0.92 -14.34
C ASN A 118 -5.78 1.57 -13.88
N ARG A 119 -5.96 2.89 -14.06
CA ARG A 119 -7.22 3.55 -13.75
C ARG A 119 -8.40 3.02 -14.58
N ILE A 120 -8.21 2.79 -15.88
CA ILE A 120 -9.24 2.20 -16.72
C ILE A 120 -9.63 0.81 -16.21
N LEU A 121 -8.64 -0.04 -15.95
CA LEU A 121 -8.86 -1.41 -15.50
C LEU A 121 -9.54 -1.45 -14.13
N VAL A 122 -9.06 -0.67 -13.17
CA VAL A 122 -9.64 -0.56 -11.82
C VAL A 122 -11.05 0.03 -11.87
N SER A 123 -11.28 1.09 -12.66
CA SER A 123 -12.60 1.69 -12.84
C SER A 123 -13.64 0.68 -13.36
N GLU A 124 -13.27 -0.11 -14.36
CA GLU A 124 -14.14 -1.14 -14.90
C GLU A 124 -14.43 -2.26 -13.89
N GLY A 125 -13.42 -2.68 -13.12
CA GLY A 125 -13.61 -3.65 -12.04
C GLY A 125 -14.54 -3.12 -10.95
N LEU A 126 -14.32 -1.90 -10.46
CA LEU A 126 -15.20 -1.23 -9.49
C LEU A 126 -16.63 -1.10 -10.02
N ARG A 127 -16.82 -0.73 -11.29
CA ARG A 127 -18.13 -0.63 -11.92
C ARG A 127 -18.86 -1.99 -11.92
N ARG A 128 -18.14 -3.08 -12.17
CA ARG A 128 -18.70 -4.43 -12.13
C ARG A 128 -19.11 -4.83 -10.72
N ILE A 129 -18.25 -4.61 -9.73
CA ILE A 129 -18.54 -4.92 -8.32
C ILE A 129 -19.76 -4.12 -7.85
N ARG A 130 -19.80 -2.81 -8.12
CA ARG A 130 -20.94 -1.94 -7.80
C ARG A 130 -22.24 -2.39 -8.46
N GLY A 131 -22.16 -2.96 -9.65
CA GLY A 131 -23.29 -3.53 -10.39
C GLY A 131 -23.67 -4.97 -10.02
N GLY A 132 -23.13 -5.52 -8.93
CA GLY A 132 -23.39 -6.88 -8.46
C GLY A 132 -22.82 -7.98 -9.36
N ARG A 133 -21.93 -7.65 -10.28
CA ARG A 133 -21.27 -8.60 -11.19
C ARG A 133 -19.85 -8.89 -10.69
N THR A 134 -19.77 -9.55 -9.56
CA THR A 134 -18.52 -9.89 -8.90
C THR A 134 -18.62 -11.28 -8.27
N ARG A 135 -17.49 -11.81 -7.87
CA ARG A 135 -17.38 -13.11 -7.21
C ARG A 135 -17.98 -13.09 -5.82
N PRO A 136 -18.59 -14.20 -5.37
CA PRO A 136 -19.13 -14.33 -4.01
C PRO A 136 -18.12 -13.99 -2.92
N GLY A 137 -16.83 -14.35 -3.12
CA GLY A 137 -15.76 -14.05 -2.17
C GLY A 137 -15.54 -12.54 -1.95
N ILE A 138 -15.54 -11.74 -3.02
CA ILE A 138 -15.39 -10.27 -2.90
C ILE A 138 -16.62 -9.68 -2.19
N THR A 139 -17.83 -10.13 -2.55
CA THR A 139 -19.07 -9.71 -1.89
C THR A 139 -19.04 -10.00 -0.40
N SER A 140 -18.68 -11.23 -0.01
CA SER A 140 -18.60 -11.65 1.39
C SER A 140 -17.55 -10.88 2.18
N LEU A 141 -16.38 -10.63 1.60
CA LEU A 141 -15.34 -9.83 2.23
C LEU A 141 -15.76 -8.37 2.47
N LEU A 142 -16.50 -7.77 1.53
CA LEU A 142 -17.07 -6.43 1.68
C LEU A 142 -18.14 -6.38 2.75
N GLU A 143 -19.06 -7.36 2.77
CA GLU A 143 -20.11 -7.46 3.78
C GLU A 143 -19.53 -7.56 5.18
N ILE A 144 -18.59 -8.48 5.41
CA ILE A 144 -17.91 -8.67 6.69
C ILE A 144 -17.10 -7.43 7.09
N ALA A 145 -16.55 -6.70 6.11
CA ALA A 145 -15.89 -5.42 6.35
C ALA A 145 -16.86 -4.26 6.64
N GLY A 146 -18.16 -4.47 6.54
CA GLY A 146 -19.18 -3.42 6.70
C GLY A 146 -19.15 -2.39 5.57
N ARG A 147 -18.74 -2.79 4.35
CA ARG A 147 -18.66 -1.91 3.18
C ARG A 147 -19.78 -2.17 2.20
N SER A 148 -20.37 -1.08 1.70
CA SER A 148 -21.40 -1.16 0.67
C SER A 148 -20.78 -1.41 -0.70
N SER A 149 -21.15 -2.52 -1.36
CA SER A 149 -20.71 -2.80 -2.73
C SER A 149 -21.13 -1.69 -3.70
N ALA A 150 -22.31 -1.09 -3.51
CA ALA A 150 -22.84 -0.06 -4.44
C ALA A 150 -22.01 1.23 -4.47
N ARG A 151 -21.24 1.51 -3.39
CA ARG A 151 -20.41 2.73 -3.26
C ARG A 151 -18.93 2.45 -3.12
N LEU A 152 -18.54 1.22 -3.43
CA LEU A 152 -17.18 0.76 -3.30
C LEU A 152 -16.17 1.70 -3.99
N THR A 153 -15.11 2.04 -3.29
CA THR A 153 -13.97 2.80 -3.82
C THR A 153 -12.73 1.92 -3.96
N ALA A 154 -11.70 2.39 -4.64
CA ALA A 154 -10.40 1.72 -4.68
C ALA A 154 -9.82 1.62 -3.26
N SER A 155 -9.98 2.64 -2.43
CA SER A 155 -9.57 2.64 -1.03
C SER A 155 -10.20 1.50 -0.23
N ASP A 156 -11.48 1.17 -0.46
CA ASP A 156 -12.12 0.03 0.20
C ASP A 156 -11.48 -1.31 -0.19
N LEU A 157 -11.10 -1.48 -1.45
CA LEU A 157 -10.36 -2.67 -1.89
C LEU A 157 -9.00 -2.75 -1.21
N GLY A 158 -8.25 -1.64 -1.16
CA GLY A 158 -6.91 -1.59 -0.58
C GLY A 158 -6.88 -1.72 0.94
N PHE A 159 -7.81 -1.09 1.66
CA PHE A 159 -7.79 -1.01 3.12
C PHE A 159 -8.80 -1.91 3.83
N SER A 160 -9.79 -2.45 3.12
CA SER A 160 -10.78 -3.36 3.72
C SER A 160 -10.65 -4.79 3.21
N VAL A 161 -10.54 -5.02 1.91
CA VAL A 161 -10.47 -6.37 1.32
C VAL A 161 -9.04 -6.90 1.32
N GLY A 162 -8.08 -6.16 0.77
CA GLY A 162 -6.67 -6.55 0.65
C GLY A 162 -6.04 -7.03 1.96
N PRO A 163 -6.19 -6.30 3.09
CA PRO A 163 -5.60 -6.70 4.37
C PRO A 163 -6.12 -8.04 4.91
N ARG A 164 -7.39 -8.41 4.62
CA ARG A 164 -7.97 -9.71 5.00
C ARG A 164 -7.35 -10.84 4.20
N LEU A 165 -7.19 -10.67 2.90
CA LEU A 165 -6.51 -11.64 2.04
C LEU A 165 -5.03 -11.79 2.44
N ASN A 166 -4.33 -10.67 2.63
CA ASN A 166 -2.91 -10.66 3.00
C ASN A 166 -2.65 -11.29 4.38
N ALA A 167 -3.63 -11.32 5.28
CA ALA A 167 -3.49 -11.93 6.60
C ALA A 167 -3.28 -13.46 6.50
N ALA A 168 -3.92 -14.14 5.55
CA ALA A 168 -3.72 -15.57 5.31
C ALA A 168 -2.24 -15.86 4.98
N GLY A 169 -1.65 -15.16 4.02
CA GLY A 169 -0.25 -15.36 3.63
C GLY A 169 0.82 -14.98 4.67
N ARG A 170 0.41 -14.35 5.80
CA ARG A 170 1.32 -13.98 6.90
C ARG A 170 1.19 -14.89 8.12
N LEU A 171 0.01 -15.41 8.39
CA LEU A 171 -0.31 -16.19 9.59
C LEU A 171 -0.59 -17.67 9.30
N ASP A 172 -0.93 -18.00 8.05
CA ASP A 172 -1.31 -19.35 7.64
C ASP A 172 -1.02 -19.54 6.12
N ASP A 173 -1.66 -20.51 5.50
CA ASP A 173 -1.59 -20.79 4.06
C ASP A 173 -2.52 -19.85 3.27
N MET A 174 -2.00 -19.25 2.19
CA MET A 174 -2.75 -18.40 1.28
C MET A 174 -3.93 -19.12 0.58
N SER A 175 -3.97 -20.45 0.62
CA SER A 175 -5.05 -21.28 0.02
C SER A 175 -6.42 -20.83 0.45
N THR A 176 -6.63 -20.44 1.72
CA THR A 176 -7.92 -19.91 2.21
C THR A 176 -8.37 -18.67 1.43
N GLY A 177 -7.45 -17.75 1.14
CA GLY A 177 -7.73 -16.56 0.35
C GLY A 177 -8.04 -16.89 -1.11
N ILE A 178 -7.28 -17.82 -1.69
CA ILE A 178 -7.46 -18.28 -3.07
C ILE A 178 -8.82 -18.97 -3.22
N GLU A 179 -9.17 -19.88 -2.33
CA GLU A 179 -10.46 -20.58 -2.35
C GLU A 179 -11.65 -19.62 -2.17
N CYS A 180 -11.51 -18.63 -1.28
CA CYS A 180 -12.51 -17.58 -1.10
C CYS A 180 -12.80 -16.82 -2.42
N LEU A 181 -11.78 -16.53 -3.20
CA LEU A 181 -11.90 -15.81 -4.47
C LEU A 181 -12.31 -16.71 -5.64
N LEU A 182 -12.11 -18.03 -5.56
CA LEU A 182 -12.41 -18.98 -6.64
C LEU A 182 -13.78 -19.63 -6.52
N THR A 183 -14.34 -19.76 -5.31
CA THR A 183 -15.62 -20.44 -5.11
C THR A 183 -16.79 -19.67 -5.72
N ASP A 184 -17.71 -20.41 -6.37
CA ASP A 184 -18.99 -19.89 -6.85
C ASP A 184 -20.12 -20.04 -5.82
N HIS A 185 -19.86 -20.69 -4.68
CA HIS A 185 -20.84 -20.92 -3.63
C HIS A 185 -20.81 -19.84 -2.56
N GLU A 186 -21.87 -19.03 -2.48
CA GLU A 186 -21.97 -17.91 -1.52
C GLU A 186 -21.72 -18.35 -0.06
N GLY A 187 -22.32 -19.46 0.39
CA GLY A 187 -22.13 -19.97 1.74
C GLY A 187 -20.70 -20.41 2.07
N THR A 188 -19.95 -20.94 1.08
CA THR A 188 -18.54 -21.28 1.21
C THR A 188 -17.70 -20.01 1.24
N ALA A 189 -17.95 -19.08 0.32
CA ALA A 189 -17.29 -17.78 0.27
C ALA A 189 -17.42 -17.02 1.60
N TYR A 190 -18.62 -16.98 2.16
CA TYR A 190 -18.86 -16.30 3.44
C TYR A 190 -18.10 -16.93 4.62
N LYS A 191 -18.04 -18.27 4.70
CA LYS A 191 -17.27 -18.96 5.74
C LYS A 191 -15.77 -18.65 5.63
N LEU A 192 -15.21 -18.71 4.40
CA LEU A 192 -13.81 -18.41 4.16
C LEU A 192 -13.49 -16.95 4.44
N ALA A 193 -14.37 -16.03 4.07
CA ALA A 193 -14.24 -14.61 4.37
C ALA A 193 -14.27 -14.30 5.88
N LEU A 194 -15.07 -15.04 6.68
CA LEU A 194 -15.04 -14.98 8.14
C LEU A 194 -13.70 -15.45 8.72
N GLN A 195 -13.14 -16.53 8.19
CA GLN A 195 -11.81 -17.01 8.61
C GLN A 195 -10.73 -15.96 8.32
N LEU A 196 -10.74 -15.37 7.12
CA LEU A 196 -9.83 -14.30 6.72
C LEU A 196 -9.97 -13.04 7.60
N ASP A 197 -11.19 -12.69 8.01
CA ASP A 197 -11.43 -11.58 8.95
C ASP A 197 -10.88 -11.89 10.34
N GLY A 198 -11.04 -13.15 10.82
CA GLY A 198 -10.40 -13.62 12.05
C GLY A 198 -8.90 -13.46 12.02
N MET A 199 -8.23 -14.00 11.01
CA MET A 199 -6.79 -13.86 10.80
C MET A 199 -6.34 -12.38 10.73
N ASN A 200 -7.13 -11.53 10.08
CA ASN A 200 -6.83 -10.10 10.02
C ASN A 200 -7.00 -9.38 11.36
N LYS A 201 -7.94 -9.81 12.20
CA LYS A 201 -8.08 -9.32 13.58
C LYS A 201 -6.88 -9.73 14.44
N ASP A 202 -6.46 -10.99 14.36
CA ASP A 202 -5.29 -11.50 15.07
C ASP A 202 -4.02 -10.75 14.64
N ARG A 203 -3.83 -10.56 13.33
CA ARG A 203 -2.74 -9.73 12.79
C ARG A 203 -2.76 -8.32 13.35
N LYS A 204 -3.94 -7.64 13.38
CA LYS A 204 -4.07 -6.29 13.93
C LYS A 204 -3.78 -6.23 15.42
N GLN A 205 -4.14 -7.27 16.18
CA GLN A 205 -3.81 -7.35 17.60
C GLN A 205 -2.30 -7.43 17.79
N ILE A 206 -1.64 -8.35 17.08
CA ILE A 206 -0.17 -8.48 17.11
C ILE A 206 0.51 -7.15 16.72
N GLU A 207 0.05 -6.50 15.64
CA GLU A 207 0.55 -5.18 15.23
C GLU A 207 0.29 -4.10 16.30
N GLY A 208 -0.86 -4.18 17.00
CA GLY A 208 -1.20 -3.28 18.11
C GLY A 208 -0.24 -3.41 19.27
N ASP A 209 0.01 -4.64 19.70
CA ASP A 209 0.93 -4.96 20.81
C ASP A 209 2.37 -4.53 20.46
N MET A 210 2.80 -4.81 19.22
CA MET A 210 4.10 -4.36 18.71
C MET A 210 4.21 -2.84 18.65
N ARG A 211 3.13 -2.16 18.25
CA ARG A 211 3.08 -0.69 18.19
C ARG A 211 3.18 -0.09 19.60
N GLU A 212 2.47 -0.65 20.59
CA GLU A 212 2.57 -0.19 21.96
C GLU A 212 4.00 -0.33 22.52
N GLN A 213 4.67 -1.45 22.22
CA GLN A 213 6.10 -1.63 22.55
C GLN A 213 6.97 -0.57 21.87
N ALA A 214 6.77 -0.33 20.56
CA ALA A 214 7.51 0.69 19.82
C ALA A 214 7.31 2.10 20.41
N PHE A 215 6.09 2.45 20.85
CA PHE A 215 5.81 3.73 21.50
C PHE A 215 6.55 3.87 22.84
N LYS A 216 6.59 2.83 23.66
CA LYS A 216 7.36 2.86 24.93
C LYS A 216 8.82 3.14 24.66
N PHE A 217 9.43 2.49 23.67
CA PHE A 217 10.82 2.74 23.27
C PHE A 217 11.02 4.17 22.73
N LEU A 218 10.09 4.70 21.94
CA LEU A 218 10.19 6.06 21.42
C LEU A 218 10.12 7.13 22.52
N GLN A 219 9.36 6.90 23.59
CA GLN A 219 9.31 7.81 24.74
C GLN A 219 10.64 7.83 25.53
N GLU A 220 11.37 6.71 25.53
CA GLU A 220 12.70 6.63 26.13
C GLU A 220 13.79 7.25 25.23
N PHE A 221 13.49 7.43 23.94
CA PHE A 221 14.44 7.89 22.93
C PHE A 221 14.28 9.40 22.71
N SER A 222 15.02 10.19 23.47
CA SER A 222 15.06 11.65 23.31
C SER A 222 16.04 12.03 22.18
N LEU A 223 15.53 12.15 20.96
CA LEU A 223 16.22 12.84 19.86
C LEU A 223 15.79 14.30 19.89
N GLU A 224 16.71 15.21 20.11
CA GLU A 224 16.45 16.65 19.96
C GLU A 224 16.34 16.97 18.45
N GLU A 225 15.30 17.69 18.06
CA GLU A 225 15.04 18.02 16.64
C GLU A 225 16.11 18.92 16.01
N SER A 226 16.85 19.65 16.84
CA SER A 226 17.82 20.67 16.39
C SER A 226 19.04 20.13 15.67
N ASP A 227 19.43 18.85 15.86
CA ASP A 227 20.67 18.27 15.34
C ASP A 227 20.48 16.89 14.68
N LEU A 228 19.33 16.65 14.06
CA LEU A 228 19.04 15.39 13.42
C LEU A 228 19.85 15.20 12.12
N PRO A 229 20.56 14.07 11.96
CA PRO A 229 21.22 13.76 10.69
C PRO A 229 20.20 13.54 9.55
N ALA A 230 20.66 13.59 8.31
CA ALA A 230 19.83 13.42 7.12
C ALA A 230 19.11 12.04 7.08
N ALA A 231 19.63 11.02 7.77
CA ALA A 231 19.02 9.71 7.93
C ALA A 231 19.33 9.13 9.31
N LEU A 232 18.44 8.28 9.82
CA LEU A 232 18.54 7.71 11.15
C LEU A 232 18.77 6.19 11.08
N CYS A 233 19.77 5.71 11.81
CA CYS A 233 19.96 4.29 12.11
C CYS A 233 19.81 4.12 13.61
N ILE A 234 18.86 3.30 14.03
CA ILE A 234 18.55 3.06 15.43
C ILE A 234 18.63 1.57 15.73
N TYR A 235 19.16 1.22 16.89
CA TYR A 235 19.31 -0.15 17.34
C TYR A 235 19.11 -0.21 18.87
N ASP A 236 18.41 -1.25 19.31
CA ASP A 236 18.34 -1.61 20.73
C ASP A 236 18.22 -3.14 20.82
N GLU A 237 19.02 -3.75 21.70
CA GLU A 237 19.04 -5.21 21.91
C GLU A 237 17.71 -5.79 22.44
N ARG A 238 16.89 -4.94 23.06
CA ARG A 238 15.55 -5.31 23.56
C ARG A 238 14.52 -5.44 22.45
N TRP A 239 14.82 -4.97 21.24
CA TRP A 239 13.85 -4.96 20.15
C TRP A 239 13.75 -6.33 19.47
N HIS A 240 12.51 -6.72 19.19
CA HIS A 240 12.23 -7.92 18.40
C HIS A 240 12.11 -7.57 16.91
N GLN A 241 12.56 -8.48 16.02
CA GLN A 241 12.50 -8.27 14.56
C GLN A 241 11.11 -7.89 14.04
N GLY A 242 10.02 -8.35 14.69
CA GLY A 242 8.65 -7.98 14.35
C GLY A 242 8.30 -6.50 14.59
N VAL A 243 8.99 -5.84 15.53
CA VAL A 243 8.71 -4.46 15.96
C VAL A 243 9.44 -3.42 15.12
N VAL A 244 10.65 -3.73 14.64
CA VAL A 244 11.53 -2.74 13.99
C VAL A 244 10.92 -2.07 12.76
N GLY A 245 10.08 -2.78 12.00
CA GLY A 245 9.39 -2.20 10.83
C GLY A 245 8.38 -1.12 11.22
N ILE A 246 7.64 -1.33 12.32
CA ILE A 246 6.67 -0.38 12.86
C ILE A 246 7.41 0.81 13.48
N LEU A 247 8.47 0.53 14.23
CA LEU A 247 9.31 1.55 14.84
C LEU A 247 9.93 2.46 13.79
N ALA A 248 10.54 1.89 12.75
CA ALA A 248 11.11 2.66 11.64
C ALA A 248 10.07 3.56 10.97
N SER A 249 8.83 3.07 10.77
CA SER A 249 7.75 3.86 10.21
C SER A 249 7.38 5.06 11.08
N ARG A 250 7.25 4.85 12.40
CA ARG A 250 6.87 5.92 13.35
C ARG A 250 7.98 6.97 13.52
N VAL A 251 9.22 6.54 13.60
CA VAL A 251 10.37 7.47 13.66
C VAL A 251 10.44 8.28 12.36
N LYS A 252 10.25 7.63 11.20
CA LYS A 252 10.17 8.30 9.90
C LYS A 252 9.03 9.33 9.86
N GLU A 253 7.85 8.98 10.33
CA GLU A 253 6.69 9.91 10.37
C GLU A 253 6.95 11.10 11.29
N LYS A 254 7.52 10.86 12.46
CA LYS A 254 7.80 11.92 13.45
C LYS A 254 8.86 12.91 12.97
N PHE A 255 9.94 12.42 12.37
CA PHE A 255 11.11 13.26 12.06
C PHE A 255 11.27 13.59 10.57
N ASN A 256 10.41 13.05 9.70
CA ASN A 256 10.50 13.14 8.24
C ASN A 256 11.92 12.85 7.70
N ARG A 257 12.50 11.72 8.15
CA ARG A 257 13.84 11.25 7.76
C ARG A 257 13.76 9.79 7.30
N PRO A 258 14.62 9.35 6.36
CA PRO A 258 14.83 7.92 6.15
C PRO A 258 15.33 7.27 7.43
N VAL A 259 14.73 6.14 7.80
CA VAL A 259 15.03 5.45 9.06
C VAL A 259 15.31 3.98 8.80
N ILE A 260 16.36 3.46 9.44
CA ILE A 260 16.60 2.03 9.55
C ILE A 260 16.62 1.66 11.03
N ALA A 261 15.70 0.81 11.45
CA ALA A 261 15.65 0.26 12.79
C ALA A 261 16.15 -1.18 12.77
N PHE A 262 17.08 -1.51 13.66
CA PHE A 262 17.73 -2.81 13.74
C PHE A 262 17.36 -3.56 15.02
N ALA A 263 17.29 -4.88 14.92
CA ALA A 263 17.20 -5.81 16.04
C ALA A 263 18.15 -7.00 15.81
N ASP A 264 18.49 -7.72 16.89
CA ASP A 264 19.29 -8.93 16.79
C ASP A 264 18.59 -9.99 15.91
N ALA A 265 19.37 -10.63 15.03
CA ALA A 265 18.84 -11.61 14.07
C ALA A 265 18.60 -12.99 14.70
N ASN A 266 19.38 -13.31 15.74
CA ASN A 266 19.38 -14.59 16.44
C ASN A 266 19.97 -14.42 17.85
N ASP A 267 19.84 -15.48 18.68
CA ASP A 267 20.36 -15.52 20.07
C ASP A 267 21.88 -15.39 20.16
N SER A 268 22.61 -15.55 19.06
CA SER A 268 24.07 -15.37 19.04
C SER A 268 24.52 -13.92 19.09
N GLY A 269 23.63 -12.99 18.73
CA GLY A 269 23.83 -11.54 18.76
C GLY A 269 24.89 -10.99 17.80
N ASN A 270 25.44 -11.82 16.90
CA ASN A 270 26.46 -11.39 15.94
C ASN A 270 25.95 -10.76 14.68
N GLU A 271 24.71 -11.07 14.29
CA GLU A 271 24.02 -10.52 13.12
C GLU A 271 22.78 -9.71 13.56
N ILE A 272 22.60 -8.57 12.94
CA ILE A 272 21.40 -7.74 13.12
C ILE A 272 20.64 -7.61 11.82
N LYS A 273 19.31 -7.55 11.93
CA LYS A 273 18.40 -7.30 10.82
C LYS A 273 17.77 -5.92 10.95
N GLY A 274 17.85 -5.17 9.86
CA GLY A 274 17.30 -3.83 9.74
C GLY A 274 16.02 -3.81 8.92
N SER A 275 15.04 -3.03 9.36
CA SER A 275 13.88 -2.63 8.58
C SER A 275 14.00 -1.15 8.26
N ALA A 276 14.08 -0.85 6.96
CA ALA A 276 14.27 0.48 6.44
C ALA A 276 12.95 1.08 5.94
N ARG A 277 12.74 2.36 6.21
CA ARG A 277 11.60 3.16 5.73
C ARG A 277 12.10 4.49 5.18
N SER A 278 11.53 4.89 4.05
CA SER A 278 11.95 6.08 3.32
C SER A 278 10.92 7.21 3.37
N ILE A 279 11.37 8.38 2.98
CA ILE A 279 10.54 9.55 2.71
C ILE A 279 10.42 9.77 1.20
N LYS A 280 9.47 10.60 0.77
CA LYS A 280 9.29 10.96 -0.64
C LYS A 280 10.57 11.60 -1.19
N GLY A 281 10.97 11.22 -2.39
CA GLY A 281 12.17 11.73 -3.04
C GLY A 281 13.48 11.00 -2.67
N PHE A 282 13.46 10.03 -1.75
CA PHE A 282 14.64 9.23 -1.40
C PHE A 282 14.40 7.74 -1.67
N HIS A 283 15.12 7.16 -2.62
CA HIS A 283 15.00 5.75 -2.98
C HIS A 283 15.89 4.88 -2.07
N ILE A 284 15.33 4.29 -1.01
CA ILE A 284 16.12 3.65 0.05
C ILE A 284 16.91 2.43 -0.43
N ARG A 285 16.35 1.62 -1.36
CA ARG A 285 17.06 0.47 -1.92
C ARG A 285 18.30 0.90 -2.69
N ASP A 286 18.20 1.95 -3.51
CA ASP A 286 19.34 2.47 -4.29
C ASP A 286 20.41 3.07 -3.38
N ALA A 287 20.00 3.73 -2.30
CA ALA A 287 20.92 4.22 -1.29
C ALA A 287 21.68 3.06 -0.59
N LEU A 288 20.98 1.95 -0.28
CA LEU A 288 21.61 0.74 0.27
C LEU A 288 22.57 0.08 -0.74
N ASP A 289 22.19 0.05 -2.02
CA ASP A 289 23.05 -0.46 -3.10
C ASP A 289 24.32 0.37 -3.25
N ALA A 290 24.20 1.69 -3.21
CA ALA A 290 25.34 2.62 -3.25
C ALA A 290 26.28 2.42 -2.04
N VAL A 291 25.71 2.23 -0.84
CA VAL A 291 26.51 1.93 0.37
C VAL A 291 27.23 0.60 0.23
N ALA A 292 26.54 -0.46 -0.21
CA ALA A 292 27.10 -1.80 -0.39
C ALA A 292 28.20 -1.81 -1.46
N SER A 293 27.99 -1.10 -2.58
CA SER A 293 28.97 -0.99 -3.65
C SER A 293 30.23 -0.22 -3.24
N SER A 294 30.07 0.82 -2.43
CA SER A 294 31.19 1.63 -1.94
C SER A 294 31.95 0.97 -0.79
N ASN A 295 31.33 0.03 -0.09
CA ASN A 295 31.88 -0.64 1.09
C ASN A 295 31.63 -2.17 1.00
N PRO A 296 32.40 -2.89 0.15
CA PRO A 296 32.21 -4.33 -0.04
C PRO A 296 32.27 -5.12 1.27
N GLY A 297 31.27 -5.98 1.50
CA GLY A 297 31.18 -6.82 2.69
C GLY A 297 30.59 -6.12 3.94
N MET A 298 30.19 -4.85 3.85
CA MET A 298 29.52 -4.13 4.95
C MET A 298 28.09 -4.65 5.18
N ILE A 299 27.33 -4.85 4.11
CA ILE A 299 25.97 -5.39 4.14
C ILE A 299 26.00 -6.84 3.68
N SER A 300 25.54 -7.78 4.51
CA SER A 300 25.52 -9.21 4.18
C SER A 300 24.40 -9.52 3.15
N LYS A 301 23.24 -8.92 3.31
CA LYS A 301 22.07 -9.09 2.44
C LYS A 301 21.16 -7.86 2.54
N PHE A 302 20.60 -7.44 1.42
CA PHE A 302 19.55 -6.43 1.41
C PHE A 302 18.58 -6.65 0.25
N GLY A 303 17.39 -6.05 0.35
CA GLY A 303 16.36 -6.08 -0.70
C GLY A 303 15.18 -5.21 -0.32
N GLY A 304 14.35 -4.90 -1.30
CA GLY A 304 13.18 -4.05 -1.09
C GLY A 304 12.91 -3.13 -2.28
N HIS A 305 12.17 -2.08 -2.01
CA HIS A 305 11.69 -1.10 -2.99
C HIS A 305 12.06 0.34 -2.56
N ALA A 306 11.59 1.33 -3.31
CA ALA A 306 11.90 2.73 -3.05
C ALA A 306 11.58 3.20 -1.62
N MET A 307 10.43 2.79 -1.07
CA MET A 307 9.93 3.29 0.21
C MET A 307 10.19 2.38 1.41
N ALA A 308 10.55 1.12 1.19
CA ALA A 308 10.81 0.15 2.24
C ALA A 308 11.82 -0.91 1.79
N ALA A 309 12.75 -1.25 2.67
CA ALA A 309 13.75 -2.27 2.42
C ALA A 309 14.07 -3.06 3.71
N GLY A 310 14.63 -4.23 3.53
CA GLY A 310 15.22 -5.03 4.61
C GLY A 310 16.70 -5.25 4.35
N LEU A 311 17.50 -5.35 5.42
CA LEU A 311 18.91 -5.66 5.30
C LEU A 311 19.40 -6.46 6.51
N SER A 312 20.54 -7.13 6.33
CA SER A 312 21.30 -7.80 7.41
C SER A 312 22.75 -7.35 7.36
N LEU A 313 23.34 -7.18 8.52
CA LEU A 313 24.77 -6.92 8.68
C LEU A 313 25.29 -7.47 10.00
N GLU A 314 26.60 -7.60 10.12
CA GLU A 314 27.25 -7.95 11.37
C GLU A 314 27.16 -6.78 12.36
N LYS A 315 26.87 -7.07 13.63
CA LYS A 315 26.60 -6.05 14.67
C LYS A 315 27.76 -5.08 14.87
N ASP A 316 28.99 -5.55 14.75
CA ASP A 316 30.20 -4.73 14.85
C ASP A 316 30.34 -3.70 13.71
N LYS A 317 29.70 -3.94 12.57
CA LYS A 317 29.69 -3.02 11.41
C LYS A 317 28.62 -1.93 11.51
N LEU A 318 27.75 -1.94 12.52
CA LEU A 318 26.63 -1.00 12.63
C LEU A 318 27.07 0.47 12.63
N GLN A 319 28.15 0.80 13.34
CA GLN A 319 28.63 2.18 13.43
C GLN A 319 29.15 2.67 12.07
N ASP A 320 29.97 1.87 11.40
CA ASP A 320 30.52 2.21 10.08
C ASP A 320 29.41 2.29 9.02
N PHE A 321 28.45 1.35 9.06
CA PHE A 321 27.28 1.40 8.22
C PHE A 321 26.46 2.67 8.44
N THR A 322 26.21 3.06 9.69
CA THR A 322 25.46 4.27 10.03
C THR A 322 26.09 5.51 9.41
N GLN A 323 27.43 5.64 9.54
CA GLN A 323 28.15 6.78 8.95
C GLN A 323 28.07 6.76 7.41
N ALA A 324 28.25 5.60 6.79
CA ALA A 324 28.17 5.44 5.35
C ALA A 324 26.75 5.76 4.81
N PHE A 325 25.73 5.28 5.49
CA PHE A 325 24.34 5.54 5.12
C PHE A 325 23.93 7.00 5.31
N GLN A 326 24.33 7.64 6.42
CA GLN A 326 24.09 9.05 6.66
C GLN A 326 24.79 9.94 5.63
N LYS A 327 26.04 9.60 5.28
CA LYS A 327 26.78 10.30 4.21
C LYS A 327 26.08 10.17 2.87
N GLN A 328 25.61 8.96 2.52
CA GLN A 328 24.87 8.75 1.27
C GLN A 328 23.53 9.49 1.27
N ALA A 329 22.83 9.52 2.40
CA ALA A 329 21.58 10.27 2.54
C ALA A 329 21.81 11.77 2.39
N ALA A 330 22.85 12.33 3.00
CA ALA A 330 23.19 13.75 2.90
C ALA A 330 23.57 14.20 1.47
N LEU A 331 24.04 13.28 0.62
CA LEU A 331 24.32 13.58 -0.80
C LEU A 331 23.04 13.66 -1.64
N LEU A 332 21.97 12.94 -1.23
CA LEU A 332 20.73 12.78 -2.02
C LEU A 332 19.59 13.64 -1.49
N LEU A 333 19.63 14.05 -0.22
CA LEU A 333 18.58 14.82 0.43
C LEU A 333 19.01 16.28 0.57
N ASN A 334 18.09 17.17 0.25
CA ASN A 334 18.18 18.61 0.52
C ASN A 334 17.22 18.98 1.66
N GLU A 335 17.31 20.22 2.14
CA GLU A 335 16.45 20.73 3.21
C GLU A 335 14.96 20.65 2.87
N GLU A 336 14.60 20.88 1.61
CA GLU A 336 13.21 20.83 1.13
C GLU A 336 12.61 19.43 1.26
N LEU A 337 13.35 18.36 0.90
CA LEU A 337 12.91 16.98 1.05
C LEU A 337 12.82 16.54 2.51
N LEU A 338 13.59 17.18 3.38
CA LEU A 338 13.61 16.92 4.81
C LEU A 338 12.48 17.63 5.58
N GLN A 339 11.81 18.58 4.96
CA GLN A 339 10.62 19.22 5.53
C GLN A 339 9.37 18.41 5.17
N ALA A 340 8.53 18.13 6.18
CA ALA A 340 7.23 17.54 5.93
C ALA A 340 6.35 18.53 5.16
N GLN A 341 5.95 18.16 3.94
CA GLN A 341 5.12 19.00 3.09
C GLN A 341 3.71 18.43 3.01
N ILE A 342 2.74 19.29 3.18
CA ILE A 342 1.33 19.01 2.88
C ILE A 342 1.04 19.62 1.51
N LEU A 343 0.70 18.76 0.54
CA LEU A 343 0.30 19.21 -0.78
C LEU A 343 -1.21 19.45 -0.77
N SER A 344 -1.61 20.66 -1.10
CA SER A 344 -3.00 21.07 -1.21
C SER A 344 -3.29 21.53 -2.64
N ASP A 345 -4.52 21.31 -3.08
CA ASP A 345 -5.09 21.86 -4.31
C ASP A 345 -5.65 23.29 -4.08
N GLY A 346 -5.50 23.82 -2.87
CA GLY A 346 -5.93 25.16 -2.46
C GLY A 346 -7.28 25.18 -1.76
N GLU A 347 -7.74 26.39 -1.41
CA GLU A 347 -9.05 26.60 -0.81
C GLU A 347 -10.16 26.42 -1.84
N ILE A 348 -11.31 25.86 -1.40
CA ILE A 348 -12.52 25.79 -2.23
C ILE A 348 -13.49 26.89 -1.85
N GLU A 349 -14.28 27.31 -2.84
CA GLU A 349 -15.29 28.35 -2.62
C GLU A 349 -16.44 27.85 -1.75
N GLN A 350 -17.13 28.77 -1.07
CA GLN A 350 -18.26 28.43 -0.20
C GLN A 350 -19.32 27.57 -0.89
N SER A 351 -19.63 27.86 -2.15
CA SER A 351 -20.60 27.13 -2.98
C SER A 351 -20.22 25.69 -3.26
N GLU A 352 -18.92 25.35 -3.13
CA GLU A 352 -18.37 24.05 -3.42
C GLU A 352 -18.40 23.09 -2.20
N PHE A 353 -18.68 23.60 -1.00
CA PHE A 353 -19.01 22.75 0.16
C PHE A 353 -20.38 22.10 -0.03
N SER A 354 -20.47 21.20 -0.99
CA SER A 354 -21.73 20.58 -1.40
C SER A 354 -21.60 19.06 -1.59
N MET A 355 -22.73 18.37 -1.49
CA MET A 355 -22.82 16.94 -1.78
C MET A 355 -22.48 16.65 -3.24
N GLU A 356 -22.80 17.56 -4.14
CA GLU A 356 -22.53 17.47 -5.58
C GLU A 356 -21.03 17.46 -5.84
N THR A 357 -20.29 18.37 -5.21
CA THR A 357 -18.82 18.42 -5.34
C THR A 357 -18.17 17.16 -4.78
N ALA A 358 -18.58 16.72 -3.58
CA ALA A 358 -18.06 15.47 -2.99
C ALA A 358 -18.35 14.26 -3.91
N ALA A 359 -19.58 14.16 -4.47
CA ALA A 359 -19.94 13.09 -5.37
C ALA A 359 -19.14 13.14 -6.69
N ALA A 360 -18.87 14.35 -7.21
CA ALA A 360 -18.06 14.53 -8.42
C ALA A 360 -16.61 14.08 -8.18
N LEU A 361 -16.01 14.42 -7.04
CA LEU A 361 -14.66 13.97 -6.64
C LEU A 361 -14.60 12.45 -6.52
N ILE A 362 -15.55 11.83 -5.81
CA ILE A 362 -15.62 10.36 -5.69
C ILE A 362 -15.74 9.71 -7.09
N LYS A 363 -16.51 10.29 -7.99
CA LYS A 363 -16.70 9.78 -9.36
C LYS A 363 -15.47 9.99 -10.25
N ALA A 364 -14.66 11.01 -10.02
CA ALA A 364 -13.45 11.32 -10.78
C ALA A 364 -12.32 10.29 -10.54
N GLY A 365 -12.38 9.52 -9.45
CA GLY A 365 -11.46 8.41 -9.20
C GLY A 365 -11.52 7.30 -10.28
N PRO A 366 -10.79 6.20 -10.10
CA PRO A 366 -10.21 5.72 -8.84
C PRO A 366 -8.95 6.50 -8.41
N TRP A 367 -8.93 6.90 -7.15
CA TRP A 367 -7.78 7.51 -6.50
C TRP A 367 -6.86 6.46 -5.89
N GLY A 368 -5.58 6.72 -5.83
CA GLY A 368 -4.59 5.80 -5.26
C GLY A 368 -3.14 6.24 -5.50
N GLN A 369 -2.23 5.28 -5.55
CA GLN A 369 -0.79 5.53 -5.69
C GLN A 369 -0.49 6.35 -6.96
N GLU A 370 0.27 7.44 -6.84
CA GLU A 370 0.62 8.41 -7.89
C GLU A 370 -0.57 9.07 -8.60
N PHE A 371 -1.77 8.87 -8.09
CA PHE A 371 -2.98 9.58 -8.48
C PHE A 371 -3.82 9.85 -7.23
N PRO A 372 -3.34 10.73 -6.34
CA PRO A 372 -3.98 11.01 -5.06
C PRO A 372 -5.32 11.70 -5.25
N GLU A 373 -6.20 11.50 -4.26
CA GLU A 373 -7.43 12.26 -4.14
C GLU A 373 -7.10 13.73 -3.83
N PRO A 374 -7.82 14.70 -4.41
CA PRO A 374 -7.63 16.11 -4.11
C PRO A 374 -7.73 16.41 -2.61
N VAL A 375 -6.77 17.16 -2.11
CA VAL A 375 -6.70 17.65 -0.74
C VAL A 375 -6.81 19.16 -0.77
N PHE A 376 -7.74 19.69 -0.01
CA PHE A 376 -7.98 21.13 0.10
C PHE A 376 -7.49 21.64 1.46
N ASP A 377 -7.21 22.91 1.56
CA ASP A 377 -6.92 23.56 2.83
C ASP A 377 -7.87 24.71 3.10
N GLY A 378 -7.92 25.17 4.34
CA GLY A 378 -8.76 26.31 4.70
C GLY A 378 -8.87 26.51 6.20
N LYS A 379 -9.38 27.70 6.55
CA LYS A 379 -9.60 28.15 7.93
C LYS A 379 -11.04 27.98 8.35
N PHE A 380 -11.22 27.48 9.54
CA PHE A 380 -12.54 27.16 10.09
C PHE A 380 -12.64 27.57 11.55
N LYS A 381 -13.87 27.96 11.94
CA LYS A 381 -14.24 28.08 13.36
C LYS A 381 -14.71 26.74 13.88
N VAL A 382 -14.23 26.35 15.06
CA VAL A 382 -14.66 25.13 15.75
C VAL A 382 -15.94 25.44 16.51
N ILE A 383 -17.06 24.94 16.03
CA ILE A 383 -18.38 25.11 16.70
C ILE A 383 -18.58 24.05 17.77
N GLN A 384 -18.15 22.83 17.47
CA GLN A 384 -18.23 21.71 18.40
C GLN A 384 -17.11 20.73 18.16
N GLN A 385 -16.61 20.13 19.24
CA GLN A 385 -15.65 19.06 19.18
C GLN A 385 -16.00 17.94 20.15
N ARG A 386 -15.72 16.71 19.76
CA ARG A 386 -15.84 15.55 20.65
C ARG A 386 -14.90 14.42 20.24
N ARG A 387 -14.38 13.70 21.21
CA ARG A 387 -13.63 12.46 20.93
C ARG A 387 -14.58 11.32 20.59
N VAL A 388 -14.18 10.50 19.64
CA VAL A 388 -14.89 9.29 19.23
C VAL A 388 -13.89 8.14 19.30
N GLY A 389 -14.21 7.10 20.05
CA GLY A 389 -13.24 6.07 20.38
C GLY A 389 -12.05 6.63 21.17
N GLU A 390 -10.89 6.00 21.03
CA GLU A 390 -9.69 6.41 21.78
C GLU A 390 -8.89 7.52 21.08
N ASN A 391 -8.85 7.51 19.74
CA ASN A 391 -7.91 8.30 18.95
C ASN A 391 -8.56 9.06 17.78
N HIS A 392 -9.88 9.28 17.79
CA HIS A 392 -10.56 10.03 16.72
C HIS A 392 -11.20 11.29 17.27
N LEU A 393 -11.20 12.33 16.45
CA LEU A 393 -11.80 13.60 16.78
C LEU A 393 -12.91 13.92 15.79
N LYS A 394 -14.14 14.06 16.27
CA LYS A 394 -15.26 14.55 15.47
C LYS A 394 -15.46 16.05 15.78
N LEU A 395 -15.55 16.84 14.72
CA LEU A 395 -15.70 18.27 14.75
C LEU A 395 -16.98 18.69 14.02
N VAL A 396 -17.52 19.83 14.42
CA VAL A 396 -18.46 20.62 13.62
C VAL A 396 -17.76 21.94 13.34
N LEU A 397 -17.52 22.23 12.09
CA LEU A 397 -16.72 23.36 11.63
C LEU A 397 -17.58 24.34 10.84
N ALA A 398 -17.30 25.63 10.96
CA ALA A 398 -17.85 26.67 10.09
C ALA A 398 -16.71 27.29 9.29
N PRO A 399 -16.77 27.32 7.93
CA PRO A 399 -15.78 28.02 7.14
C PRO A 399 -15.70 29.50 7.54
N GLU A 400 -14.49 30.07 7.59
CA GLU A 400 -14.29 31.46 8.04
C GLU A 400 -15.11 32.46 7.19
N LEU A 401 -15.19 32.22 5.89
CA LEU A 401 -15.93 33.06 4.95
C LEU A 401 -17.45 32.81 4.96
N ALA A 402 -17.92 31.77 5.65
CA ALA A 402 -19.34 31.32 5.62
C ALA A 402 -19.84 30.90 7.01
N SER A 403 -19.76 31.76 7.98
CA SER A 403 -20.02 31.47 9.38
C SER A 403 -21.44 30.92 9.71
N GLN A 404 -22.38 30.95 8.77
CA GLN A 404 -23.71 30.37 8.91
C GLN A 404 -23.84 28.90 8.47
N GLN A 405 -22.87 28.39 7.71
CA GLN A 405 -22.85 27.01 7.27
C GLN A 405 -21.97 26.19 8.21
N THR A 406 -22.49 25.11 8.75
CA THR A 406 -21.72 24.16 9.55
C THR A 406 -21.54 22.86 8.80
N ILE A 407 -20.34 22.28 8.88
CA ILE A 407 -19.97 21.06 8.21
C ILE A 407 -19.38 20.08 9.23
N ASP A 408 -19.84 18.83 9.18
CA ASP A 408 -19.25 17.75 9.97
C ASP A 408 -17.81 17.49 9.49
N ALA A 409 -16.89 17.29 10.41
CA ALA A 409 -15.53 16.90 10.10
C ALA A 409 -15.06 15.76 11.03
N ILE A 410 -14.16 14.92 10.53
CA ILE A 410 -13.55 13.85 11.31
C ILE A 410 -12.05 13.78 11.04
N ALA A 411 -11.30 13.70 12.12
CA ALA A 411 -9.87 13.42 12.08
C ALA A 411 -9.60 12.08 12.75
N PHE A 412 -8.96 11.16 12.02
CA PHE A 412 -8.64 9.82 12.50
C PHE A 412 -7.23 9.76 13.06
N ASN A 413 -7.04 8.93 14.09
CA ASN A 413 -5.73 8.62 14.70
C ASN A 413 -4.93 9.85 15.17
N ILE A 414 -5.61 10.86 15.68
CA ILE A 414 -4.96 12.02 16.28
C ILE A 414 -4.35 11.62 17.63
N ASP A 415 -3.09 11.97 17.84
CA ASP A 415 -2.43 11.82 19.12
C ASP A 415 -3.09 12.78 20.14
N LYS A 416 -3.17 12.33 21.40
CA LYS A 416 -3.71 13.15 22.49
C LYS A 416 -2.88 14.40 22.75
N GLN A 417 -1.60 14.37 22.34
CA GLN A 417 -0.67 15.49 22.48
C GLN A 417 -0.78 16.49 21.34
N ASP A 418 -1.25 16.05 20.15
CA ASP A 418 -1.38 16.88 18.96
C ASP A 418 -2.71 17.65 18.90
N TRP A 419 -3.67 17.30 19.76
CA TRP A 419 -4.92 18.04 19.88
C TRP A 419 -4.96 18.79 21.19
N PRO A 420 -4.79 20.11 21.13
CA PRO A 420 -4.84 20.95 22.32
C PRO A 420 -6.23 21.09 22.91
N ALA A 421 -6.31 21.86 23.98
CA ALA A 421 -7.41 21.97 24.92
C ALA A 421 -8.79 22.27 24.30
N PRO A 422 -9.89 22.07 25.07
CA PRO A 422 -11.29 22.32 24.65
C PRO A 422 -11.61 23.75 24.23
N GLU A 423 -10.68 24.67 24.40
CA GLU A 423 -10.87 26.12 24.27
C GLU A 423 -10.54 26.69 22.88
N MET A 424 -10.18 25.81 21.93
CA MET A 424 -9.83 26.26 20.59
C MET A 424 -11.05 26.71 19.80
N THR A 425 -10.93 27.88 19.21
CA THR A 425 -12.00 28.51 18.44
C THR A 425 -11.73 28.48 16.93
N ASP A 426 -10.45 28.49 16.52
CA ASP A 426 -10.09 28.62 15.13
C ASP A 426 -9.03 27.58 14.77
N ILE A 427 -9.20 26.93 13.60
CA ILE A 427 -8.25 25.93 13.07
C ILE A 427 -8.02 26.15 11.59
N GLU A 428 -6.80 25.84 11.15
CA GLU A 428 -6.45 25.70 9.75
C GLU A 428 -6.15 24.21 9.48
N ILE A 429 -6.84 23.63 8.51
CA ILE A 429 -6.75 22.19 8.22
C ILE A 429 -6.54 21.92 6.74
N ALA A 430 -5.86 20.79 6.46
CA ALA A 430 -5.91 20.14 5.17
C ALA A 430 -6.96 19.01 5.24
N TYR A 431 -7.83 18.92 4.23
CA TYR A 431 -8.98 18.02 4.27
C TYR A 431 -9.38 17.52 2.88
N ARG A 432 -10.10 16.40 2.85
CA ARG A 432 -10.83 15.91 1.66
C ARG A 432 -12.33 16.03 1.88
N LEU A 433 -13.08 16.21 0.80
CA LEU A 433 -14.55 16.15 0.85
C LEU A 433 -15.00 14.69 0.76
N ASP A 434 -15.88 14.28 1.66
CA ASP A 434 -16.46 12.95 1.68
C ASP A 434 -17.97 13.00 1.95
N ILE A 435 -18.66 11.91 1.66
CA ILE A 435 -20.07 11.71 1.93
C ILE A 435 -20.21 10.69 3.05
N ASN A 436 -20.50 11.19 4.25
CA ASN A 436 -20.83 10.33 5.37
C ASN A 436 -22.25 9.80 5.25
N GLU A 437 -22.45 8.51 5.45
CA GLU A 437 -23.78 7.92 5.57
C GLU A 437 -23.97 7.30 6.94
N PHE A 438 -24.97 7.76 7.64
CA PHE A 438 -25.36 7.21 8.90
C PHE A 438 -26.88 6.98 8.96
N ARG A 439 -27.30 5.75 9.20
CA ARG A 439 -28.72 5.32 9.25
C ARG A 439 -29.53 5.72 8.01
N GLY A 440 -28.92 5.65 6.83
CA GLY A 440 -29.54 5.99 5.56
C GLY A 440 -29.55 7.49 5.20
N ASN A 441 -29.10 8.36 6.11
CA ASN A 441 -28.94 9.78 5.82
C ASN A 441 -27.52 10.07 5.33
N GLN A 442 -27.41 10.81 4.25
CA GLN A 442 -26.15 11.25 3.68
C GLN A 442 -25.89 12.71 4.01
N THR A 443 -24.69 13.01 4.48
CA THR A 443 -24.24 14.36 4.82
C THR A 443 -22.84 14.59 4.28
N LEU A 444 -22.56 15.84 3.88
CA LEU A 444 -21.19 16.26 3.59
C LEU A 444 -20.33 16.14 4.83
N GLN A 445 -19.12 15.61 4.70
CA GLN A 445 -18.14 15.49 5.76
C GLN A 445 -16.75 15.88 5.26
N LEU A 446 -15.99 16.60 6.09
CA LEU A 446 -14.58 16.84 5.86
C LEU A 446 -13.77 15.72 6.51
N MET A 447 -12.94 15.07 5.73
CA MET A 447 -11.94 14.11 6.22
C MET A 447 -10.66 14.88 6.48
N VAL A 448 -10.39 15.20 7.74
CA VAL A 448 -9.21 15.97 8.13
C VAL A 448 -7.97 15.10 7.97
N GLU A 449 -7.05 15.51 7.11
CA GLU A 449 -5.77 14.86 6.88
C GLU A 449 -4.69 15.41 7.82
N HIS A 450 -4.65 16.74 7.97
CA HIS A 450 -3.70 17.42 8.84
C HIS A 450 -4.35 18.65 9.50
N ILE A 451 -3.91 18.93 10.70
CA ILE A 451 -4.19 20.21 11.39
C ILE A 451 -2.91 21.03 11.25
N ILE A 452 -3.01 22.16 10.52
CA ILE A 452 -1.86 22.97 10.13
C ILE A 452 -1.55 23.98 11.26
N ALA A 453 -2.58 24.68 11.72
CA ALA A 453 -2.48 25.65 12.79
C ALA A 453 -3.79 25.75 13.57
N TRP A 454 -3.71 26.33 14.78
CA TRP A 454 -4.87 26.60 15.65
C TRP A 454 -4.63 27.81 16.56
N GLN A 455 -5.71 28.46 16.99
CA GLN A 455 -5.71 29.56 17.95
C GLN A 455 -6.83 29.42 19.00
#